data_a675b294de9e7a9038ac07c4a5c6648f
#
_entry.id   a675b294de9e7a9038ac07c4a5c6648f
#
_cell.length_a   1.000
_cell.length_b   1.000
_cell.length_c   1.000
_cell.angle_alpha   90.00
_cell.angle_beta   90.00
_cell.angle_gamma   90.00
#
_symmetry.space_group_name_H-M   'P 1'
#
loop_
_entity.id
_entity.type
_entity.pdbx_description
1 polymer ?
#
loop_
_entity_poly.entity_id
_entity_poly.type
_entity_poly.pdbx_seq_one_letter_code
_entity_poly.pdbx_strand_id
1 'polypeptide(L)'
;MTDTVKIAMVKTLVENDEAATDAVVSVYLEKARAAILRRLYPWGQWTDETTVPLKYEMLQCELASRYFLKRGSEGEYIHDENGVNRHYNSANDEDLLQEVVPYAFIPNGGA
;
A
#
# COMPACT_ATOMS: atom_id res chain seq x y z
N MET A 1 -11.10 6.81 7.36
CA MET A 1 -11.01 5.56 8.12
C MET A 1 -10.06 5.71 9.28
N THR A 2 -10.41 5.11 10.40
CA THR A 2 -9.47 5.04 11.50
C THR A 2 -8.47 3.94 11.25
N ASP A 3 -7.40 3.94 12.04
CA ASP A 3 -6.42 2.87 11.93
C ASP A 3 -7.04 1.52 12.23
N THR A 4 -7.92 1.47 13.22
CA THR A 4 -8.59 0.22 13.55
C THR A 4 -9.39 -0.33 12.37
N VAL A 5 -10.09 0.56 11.67
CA VAL A 5 -10.88 0.15 10.52
C VAL A 5 -9.97 -0.31 9.38
N LYS A 6 -8.87 0.40 9.16
CA LYS A 6 -7.94 -0.01 8.12
C LYS A 6 -7.34 -1.38 8.41
N ILE A 7 -6.98 -1.62 9.66
CA ILE A 7 -6.43 -2.93 10.04
C ILE A 7 -7.46 -4.02 9.79
N ALA A 8 -8.70 -3.78 10.17
CA ALA A 8 -9.75 -4.77 9.96
C ALA A 8 -9.97 -5.02 8.47
N MET A 9 -9.90 -3.97 7.66
CA MET A 9 -10.08 -4.09 6.24
C MET A 9 -8.99 -4.96 5.61
N VAL A 10 -7.74 -4.70 6.00
CA VAL A 10 -6.63 -5.48 5.45
C VAL A 10 -6.75 -6.93 5.88
N LYS A 11 -7.10 -7.18 7.14
CA LYS A 11 -7.26 -8.56 7.59
C LYS A 11 -8.31 -9.29 6.77
N THR A 12 -9.39 -8.61 6.45
CA THR A 12 -10.43 -9.20 5.61
C THR A 12 -9.89 -9.47 4.20
N LEU A 13 -9.14 -8.54 3.65
CA LEU A 13 -8.63 -8.69 2.31
C LEU A 13 -7.65 -9.84 2.18
N VAL A 14 -6.95 -10.18 3.26
CA VAL A 14 -6.03 -11.32 3.25
C VAL A 14 -6.69 -12.56 3.87
N GLU A 15 -8.01 -12.57 3.93
CA GLU A 15 -8.80 -13.72 4.35
C GLU A 15 -8.51 -14.16 5.76
N ASN A 16 -8.22 -13.18 6.63
CA ASN A 16 -7.99 -13.42 8.06
C ASN A 16 -6.84 -14.39 8.32
N ASP A 17 -5.80 -14.28 7.50
CA ASP A 17 -4.58 -15.06 7.71
C ASP A 17 -4.07 -14.83 9.13
N GLU A 18 -3.68 -15.90 9.80
CA GLU A 18 -3.24 -15.81 11.18
C GLU A 18 -1.98 -14.96 11.34
N ALA A 19 -1.16 -14.90 10.32
CA ALA A 19 0.05 -14.09 10.36
C ALA A 19 -0.23 -12.61 10.25
N ALA A 20 -1.45 -12.23 9.88
CA ALA A 20 -1.82 -10.83 9.74
C ALA A 20 -2.25 -10.26 11.07
N THR A 21 -1.30 -10.15 12.00
CA THR A 21 -1.57 -9.55 13.30
C THR A 21 -1.71 -8.05 13.15
N ASP A 22 -2.26 -7.41 14.18
CA ASP A 22 -2.40 -5.96 14.15
C ASP A 22 -1.06 -5.28 13.90
N ALA A 23 -0.01 -5.75 14.57
CA ALA A 23 1.30 -5.13 14.43
C ALA A 23 1.83 -5.27 13.01
N VAL A 24 1.70 -6.47 12.44
CA VAL A 24 2.19 -6.72 11.09
C VAL A 24 1.40 -5.90 10.08
N VAL A 25 0.08 -5.88 10.21
CA VAL A 25 -0.76 -5.13 9.30
C VAL A 25 -0.44 -3.65 9.38
N SER A 26 -0.19 -3.14 10.59
CA SER A 26 0.15 -1.73 10.75
C SER A 26 1.42 -1.37 9.99
N VAL A 27 2.41 -2.25 10.00
CA VAL A 27 3.65 -1.99 9.26
C VAL A 27 3.36 -1.88 7.76
N TYR A 28 2.55 -2.79 7.23
CA TYR A 28 2.26 -2.73 5.80
C TYR A 28 1.35 -1.57 5.45
N LEU A 29 0.48 -1.15 6.36
CA LEU A 29 -0.32 0.05 6.14
C LEU A 29 0.57 1.28 6.09
N GLU A 30 1.58 1.34 6.94
CA GLU A 30 2.50 2.46 6.92
C GLU A 30 3.32 2.45 5.63
N LYS A 31 3.74 1.27 5.19
CA LYS A 31 4.47 1.17 3.93
C LYS A 31 3.60 1.65 2.77
N ALA A 32 2.32 1.28 2.78
CA ALA A 32 1.40 1.70 1.73
C ALA A 32 1.17 3.21 1.80
N ARG A 33 1.05 3.74 3.01
CA ARG A 33 0.90 5.19 3.17
C ARG A 33 2.07 5.92 2.54
N ALA A 34 3.27 5.47 2.83
CA ALA A 34 4.46 6.14 2.29
C ALA A 34 4.48 6.06 0.77
N ALA A 35 4.09 4.92 0.21
CA ALA A 35 4.09 4.78 -1.24
C ALA A 35 3.10 5.75 -1.88
N ILE A 36 1.92 5.89 -1.30
CA ILE A 36 0.91 6.80 -1.84
C ILE A 36 1.37 8.23 -1.71
N LEU A 37 1.92 8.60 -0.55
CA LEU A 37 2.32 9.99 -0.33
C LEU A 37 3.51 10.36 -1.21
N ARG A 38 4.44 9.44 -1.43
CA ARG A 38 5.54 9.73 -2.33
C ARG A 38 5.04 10.03 -3.74
N ARG A 39 3.98 9.36 -4.14
CA ARG A 39 3.44 9.61 -5.47
C ARG A 39 2.64 10.90 -5.52
N LEU A 40 1.90 11.21 -4.44
CA LEU A 40 1.13 12.45 -4.39
C LEU A 40 2.03 13.68 -4.34
N TYR A 41 3.13 13.57 -3.62
CA TYR A 41 4.03 14.70 -3.36
C TYR A 41 5.40 14.38 -3.94
N PRO A 42 5.56 14.50 -5.26
CA PRO A 42 6.85 14.18 -5.87
C PRO A 42 7.98 15.06 -5.35
N TRP A 43 7.62 16.20 -4.73
CA TRP A 43 8.63 17.12 -4.17
C TRP A 43 9.09 16.73 -2.79
N GLY A 44 8.50 15.68 -2.21
CA GLY A 44 8.92 15.22 -0.91
C GLY A 44 8.44 16.09 0.23
N GLN A 45 7.29 16.70 0.10
CA GLN A 45 6.81 17.64 1.11
C GLN A 45 5.75 17.06 2.02
N TRP A 46 5.92 15.84 2.41
CA TRP A 46 5.02 15.23 3.38
C TRP A 46 5.83 14.82 4.59
N THR A 47 5.12 14.68 5.71
CA THR A 47 5.73 14.37 6.99
C THR A 47 5.02 13.17 7.61
N ASP A 48 5.48 12.81 8.81
CA ASP A 48 4.85 11.73 9.55
C ASP A 48 3.39 12.02 9.86
N GLU A 49 3.01 13.30 9.86
CA GLU A 49 1.65 13.66 10.19
C GLU A 49 0.75 13.81 8.99
N THR A 50 1.29 13.72 7.80
CA THR A 50 0.48 13.84 6.59
C THR A 50 -0.38 12.58 6.45
N THR A 51 -1.67 12.79 6.24
CA THR A 51 -2.59 11.67 6.13
C THR A 51 -2.87 11.35 4.67
N VAL A 52 -3.28 10.10 4.43
CA VAL A 52 -3.71 9.70 3.10
C VAL A 52 -5.07 10.33 2.83
N PRO A 53 -5.24 10.98 1.66
CA PRO A 53 -6.54 11.55 1.34
C PRO A 53 -7.64 10.49 1.36
N LEU A 54 -8.83 10.92 1.73
CA LEU A 54 -9.94 10.01 1.92
C LEU A 54 -10.16 9.11 0.70
N LYS A 55 -10.03 9.67 -0.48
CA LYS A 55 -10.32 8.91 -1.69
C LYS A 55 -9.27 7.81 -1.95
N TYR A 56 -8.15 7.84 -1.27
CA TYR A 56 -7.10 6.83 -1.46
C TYR A 56 -6.96 5.89 -0.27
N GLU A 57 -7.84 5.99 0.72
CA GLU A 57 -7.71 5.15 1.91
C GLU A 57 -7.94 3.68 1.59
N MET A 58 -8.91 3.40 0.74
CA MET A 58 -9.14 2.01 0.34
C MET A 58 -7.97 1.48 -0.46
N LEU A 59 -7.41 2.31 -1.31
CA LEU A 59 -6.22 1.94 -2.05
C LEU A 59 -5.06 1.62 -1.10
N GLN A 60 -4.93 2.38 -0.03
CA GLN A 60 -3.92 2.09 0.97
C GLN A 60 -4.11 0.70 1.55
N CYS A 61 -5.34 0.33 1.86
CA CYS A 61 -5.62 -1.00 2.39
C CYS A 61 -5.30 -2.09 1.38
N GLU A 62 -5.63 -1.85 0.12
CA GLU A 62 -5.34 -2.82 -0.93
C GLU A 62 -3.84 -2.99 -1.13
N LEU A 63 -3.09 -1.90 -1.11
CA LEU A 63 -1.65 -1.99 -1.22
C LEU A 63 -1.06 -2.76 -0.05
N ALA A 64 -1.54 -2.45 1.16
CA ALA A 64 -1.03 -3.13 2.34
C ALA A 64 -1.29 -4.63 2.26
N SER A 65 -2.47 -5.01 1.77
CA SER A 65 -2.77 -6.44 1.66
C SER A 65 -1.88 -7.11 0.63
N ARG A 66 -1.56 -6.43 -0.46
CA ARG A 66 -0.65 -6.98 -1.45
C ARG A 66 0.75 -7.12 -0.91
N TYR A 67 1.23 -6.12 -0.17
CA TYR A 67 2.53 -6.23 0.46
C TYR A 67 2.58 -7.42 1.40
N PHE A 68 1.52 -7.60 2.19
CA PHE A 68 1.47 -8.74 3.10
C PHE A 68 1.51 -10.06 2.34
N LEU A 69 0.72 -10.17 1.29
CA LEU A 69 0.65 -11.41 0.53
C LEU A 69 1.96 -11.73 -0.18
N LYS A 70 2.71 -10.71 -0.53
CA LYS A 70 3.97 -10.90 -1.25
C LYS A 70 5.14 -11.14 -0.34
N ARG A 71 4.98 -10.99 0.97
CA ARG A 71 6.11 -11.08 1.89
C ARG A 71 6.85 -12.42 1.81
N GLY A 72 6.10 -13.47 1.52
CA GLY A 72 6.71 -14.78 1.40
C GLY A 72 7.22 -15.08 0.00
N SER A 73 6.69 -14.39 -1.00
CA SER A 73 7.08 -14.69 -2.36
C SER A 73 8.36 -13.99 -2.77
N GLU A 74 8.78 -13.01 -1.99
CA GLU A 74 10.02 -12.32 -2.32
C GLU A 74 11.21 -13.24 -2.26
N GLY A 75 11.19 -14.20 -1.36
CA GLY A 75 12.27 -15.15 -1.28
C GLY A 75 12.05 -16.40 -2.07
N GLU A 76 10.89 -16.51 -2.67
CA GLU A 76 10.52 -17.73 -3.37
C GLU A 76 10.12 -17.49 -4.80
N TYR A 77 10.41 -16.34 -5.32
CA TYR A 77 9.95 -16.03 -6.66
C TYR A 77 10.51 -16.98 -7.70
N ILE A 78 11.56 -17.68 -7.38
CA ILE A 78 12.09 -18.67 -8.30
C ILE A 78 11.12 -19.79 -8.53
N HIS A 79 10.24 -20.02 -7.60
CA HIS A 79 9.22 -21.05 -7.79
C HIS A 79 8.16 -20.62 -8.76
N ASP A 80 8.23 -19.41 -9.21
CA ASP A 80 7.24 -18.90 -10.12
C ASP A 80 7.44 -19.39 -11.53
N GLU A 81 8.41 -20.22 -11.74
CA GLU A 81 8.56 -20.78 -13.06
C GLU A 81 7.31 -21.55 -13.46
N ASN A 82 6.51 -21.98 -12.49
CA ASN A 82 5.23 -22.56 -12.86
C ASN A 82 4.25 -21.49 -13.29
N GLY A 83 4.58 -20.23 -13.12
CA GLY A 83 3.85 -19.16 -13.74
C GLY A 83 2.67 -18.64 -13.02
N VAL A 84 2.25 -19.30 -11.98
CA VAL A 84 0.99 -18.95 -11.34
C VAL A 84 1.11 -17.67 -10.54
N ASN A 85 2.24 -17.45 -9.93
CA ASN A 85 2.39 -16.38 -8.96
C ASN A 85 2.88 -15.08 -9.54
N ARG A 86 3.05 -15.02 -10.82
CA ARG A 86 3.56 -13.80 -11.42
C ARG A 86 2.62 -12.65 -11.27
N HIS A 87 1.38 -12.94 -10.96
CA HIS A 87 0.40 -11.87 -10.78
C HIS A 87 0.66 -11.02 -9.55
N TYR A 88 1.51 -11.48 -8.67
CA TYR A 88 1.80 -10.75 -7.45
C TYR A 88 3.08 -9.95 -7.53
N ASN A 89 3.63 -9.81 -8.70
CA ASN A 89 4.87 -9.06 -8.83
C ASN A 89 4.59 -7.57 -8.69
N SER A 90 5.64 -6.78 -8.70
CA SER A 90 5.51 -5.36 -8.45
C SER A 90 4.74 -4.63 -9.53
N ALA A 91 4.54 -5.25 -10.69
CA ALA A 91 3.73 -4.59 -11.72
C ALA A 91 2.30 -4.39 -11.23
N ASN A 92 1.79 -5.34 -10.44
CA ASN A 92 0.45 -5.18 -9.91
C ASN A 92 0.37 -4.04 -8.91
N ASP A 93 1.41 -3.88 -8.10
CA ASP A 93 1.45 -2.76 -7.16
C ASP A 93 1.51 -1.44 -7.92
N GLU A 94 2.25 -1.43 -9.00
CA GLU A 94 2.36 -0.21 -9.79
C GLU A 94 1.02 0.15 -10.41
N ASP A 95 0.25 -0.85 -10.83
CA ASP A 95 -1.07 -0.59 -11.38
C ASP A 95 -1.95 0.10 -10.36
N LEU A 96 -1.90 -0.35 -9.12
CA LEU A 96 -2.67 0.29 -8.07
C LEU A 96 -2.20 1.72 -7.83
N LEU A 97 -0.89 1.90 -7.79
CA LEU A 97 -0.35 3.23 -7.53
C LEU A 97 -0.67 4.21 -8.64
N GLN A 98 -0.92 3.73 -9.84
CA GLN A 98 -1.28 4.63 -10.93
C GLN A 98 -2.63 5.29 -10.70
N GLU A 99 -3.44 4.77 -9.79
CA GLU A 99 -4.69 5.42 -9.45
C GLU A 99 -4.45 6.72 -8.68
N VAL A 100 -3.26 6.89 -8.12
CA VAL A 100 -2.93 8.08 -7.38
C VAL A 100 -2.45 9.13 -8.36
N VAL A 101 -3.17 10.25 -8.42
CA VAL A 101 -2.82 11.33 -9.34
C VAL A 101 -1.92 12.31 -8.59
N PRO A 102 -0.65 12.42 -9.01
CA PRO A 102 0.26 13.34 -8.32
C PRO A 102 -0.22 14.77 -8.43
N TYR A 103 0.07 15.56 -7.41
CA TYR A 103 -0.21 16.98 -7.48
C TYR A 103 0.72 17.60 -8.51
N ALA A 104 0.16 18.46 -9.36
CA ALA A 104 0.94 19.07 -10.42
C ALA A 104 1.93 20.09 -9.87
N PHE A 105 1.66 20.60 -8.68
CA PHE A 105 2.52 21.58 -8.05
C PHE A 105 2.25 21.53 -6.57
N ILE A 106 3.09 22.18 -5.80
CA ILE A 106 2.97 22.15 -4.34
C ILE A 106 1.61 22.75 -3.96
N PRO A 107 0.76 21.97 -3.27
CA PRO A 107 -0.64 22.36 -3.09
C PRO A 107 -0.85 23.73 -2.49
N ASN A 108 -0.10 24.12 -1.48
CA ASN A 108 -0.31 25.42 -0.90
C ASN A 108 0.89 26.31 -1.01
N GLY A 109 2.03 25.74 -1.31
CA GLY A 109 3.24 26.52 -1.39
C GLY A 109 3.41 27.16 -2.72
N GLY A 110 2.79 26.60 -3.72
CA GLY A 110 2.93 27.14 -5.05
C GLY A 110 2.23 28.47 -5.21
N ALA A 111 1.40 28.73 -4.27
CA ALA A 111 0.68 30.00 -4.35
C ALA A 111 1.62 31.14 -4.13
#